data_f3c8bae5f82806d3a0e235cd4335558b
#
_entry.id   f3c8bae5f82806d3a0e235cd4335558b
#
_cell.length_a   1.000
_cell.length_b   1.000
_cell.length_c   1.000
_cell.angle_alpha   90.00
_cell.angle_beta   90.00
_cell.angle_gamma   90.00
#
_symmetry.space_group_name_H-M   'P 1'
#
loop_
_entity.id
_entity.type
_entity.pdbx_description
1 polymer ?
#
loop_
_entity_poly.entity_id
_entity_poly.type
_entity_poly.pdbx_seq_one_letter_code
_entity_poly.pdbx_strand_id
1 'polypeptide(L)'
;MDNILGKRIESERIRLGLNQIELAKRLNLSSSASISQYESGDRIPSDDIKLKMCELFNCSLDYLMGKSDIRNPEIQEDPLGLAKIGFSMKDYNPPTDKQREQLAELIKVVLRDNKKEDK
;
A
#
# COMPACT_ATOMS: atom_id res chain seq x y z
N MET A 1 -15.26 -9.07 -19.46
CA MET A 1 -15.33 -8.49 -18.12
C MET A 1 -13.95 -8.38 -17.53
N ASP A 2 -13.64 -7.25 -17.01
CA ASP A 2 -12.31 -7.02 -16.45
C ASP A 2 -12.22 -7.70 -15.07
N ASN A 3 -11.26 -8.60 -14.95
CA ASN A 3 -10.98 -9.26 -13.68
C ASN A 3 -10.06 -8.39 -12.84
N ILE A 4 -10.52 -7.18 -12.52
CA ILE A 4 -9.72 -6.21 -11.79
C ILE A 4 -9.40 -6.71 -10.37
N LEU A 5 -10.40 -7.27 -9.69
CA LEU A 5 -10.21 -7.79 -8.35
C LEU A 5 -9.11 -8.85 -8.33
N GLY A 6 -9.20 -9.84 -9.21
CA GLY A 6 -8.20 -10.90 -9.28
C GLY A 6 -6.80 -10.39 -9.61
N LYS A 7 -6.73 -9.46 -10.56
CA LYS A 7 -5.44 -8.86 -10.94
C LYS A 7 -4.81 -8.07 -9.80
N ARG A 8 -5.62 -7.35 -9.03
CA ARG A 8 -5.11 -6.59 -7.90
C ARG A 8 -4.71 -7.50 -6.74
N ILE A 9 -5.44 -8.58 -6.51
CA ILE A 9 -5.03 -9.60 -5.52
C ILE A 9 -3.65 -10.14 -5.89
N GLU A 10 -3.47 -10.54 -7.14
CA GLU A 10 -2.19 -11.05 -7.61
C GLU A 10 -1.07 -10.01 -7.47
N SER A 11 -1.35 -8.79 -7.89
CA SER A 11 -0.39 -7.69 -7.83
C SER A 11 0.06 -7.40 -6.40
N GLU A 12 -0.88 -7.35 -5.46
CA GLU A 12 -0.56 -7.10 -4.06
C GLU A 12 0.19 -8.29 -3.44
N ARG A 13 -0.18 -9.51 -3.82
CA ARG A 13 0.52 -10.70 -3.36
C ARG A 13 1.99 -10.65 -3.79
N ILE A 14 2.21 -10.33 -5.05
CA ILE A 14 3.58 -10.25 -5.61
C ILE A 14 4.35 -9.13 -4.93
N ARG A 15 3.70 -8.00 -4.68
CA ARG A 15 4.33 -6.87 -3.99
C ARG A 15 4.84 -7.27 -2.61
N LEU A 16 4.10 -8.13 -1.92
CA LEU A 16 4.49 -8.60 -0.59
C LEU A 16 5.49 -9.77 -0.66
N GLY A 17 5.83 -10.25 -1.85
CA GLY A 17 6.74 -11.35 -2.00
C GLY A 17 6.16 -12.70 -1.61
N LEU A 18 4.84 -12.84 -1.64
CA LEU A 18 4.15 -14.07 -1.25
C LEU A 18 3.79 -14.91 -2.47
N ASN A 19 3.90 -16.22 -2.34
CA ASN A 19 3.31 -17.12 -3.33
C ASN A 19 1.86 -17.41 -2.94
N GLN A 20 1.13 -18.14 -3.80
CA GLN A 20 -0.28 -18.42 -3.56
C GLN A 20 -0.51 -19.23 -2.28
N ILE A 21 0.39 -20.15 -1.98
CA ILE A 21 0.31 -20.98 -0.77
C ILE A 21 0.47 -20.11 0.48
N GLU A 22 1.44 -19.21 0.44
CA GLU A 22 1.71 -18.31 1.57
C GLU A 22 0.54 -17.35 1.81
N LEU A 23 -0.03 -16.82 0.74
CA LEU A 23 -1.18 -15.94 0.87
C LEU A 23 -2.38 -16.69 1.47
N ALA A 24 -2.62 -17.92 1.01
CA ALA A 24 -3.71 -18.73 1.55
C ALA A 24 -3.53 -18.94 3.06
N LYS A 25 -2.30 -19.21 3.50
CA LYS A 25 -2.02 -19.37 4.92
C LYS A 25 -2.28 -18.10 5.71
N ARG A 26 -1.88 -16.94 5.16
CA ARG A 26 -2.11 -15.65 5.81
C ARG A 26 -3.58 -15.32 5.96
N LEU A 27 -4.39 -15.82 5.05
CA LEU A 27 -5.85 -15.60 5.05
C LEU A 27 -6.62 -16.73 5.75
N ASN A 28 -5.91 -17.70 6.32
CA ASN A 28 -6.50 -18.87 6.97
C ASN A 28 -7.38 -19.68 6.02
N LEU A 29 -6.98 -19.76 4.76
CA LEU A 29 -7.67 -20.59 3.79
C LEU A 29 -7.10 -22.00 3.80
N SER A 30 -7.95 -22.99 3.54
CA SER A 30 -7.55 -24.40 3.57
C SER A 30 -6.68 -24.80 2.38
N SER A 31 -6.72 -24.02 1.29
CA SER A 31 -6.03 -24.40 0.05
C SER A 31 -5.62 -23.17 -0.76
N SER A 32 -4.47 -23.26 -1.40
CA SER A 32 -4.01 -22.26 -2.35
C SER A 32 -4.86 -22.23 -3.63
N ALA A 33 -5.64 -23.28 -3.87
CA ALA A 33 -6.55 -23.32 -5.02
C ALA A 33 -7.55 -22.16 -4.97
N SER A 34 -7.97 -21.76 -3.76
CA SER A 34 -8.85 -20.60 -3.59
C SER A 34 -8.20 -19.33 -4.13
N ILE A 35 -6.93 -19.12 -3.82
CA ILE A 35 -6.19 -17.93 -4.28
C ILE A 35 -6.09 -17.95 -5.81
N SER A 36 -5.75 -19.11 -6.37
CA SER A 36 -5.68 -19.26 -7.82
C SER A 36 -7.00 -18.91 -8.50
N GLN A 37 -8.10 -19.36 -7.93
CA GLN A 37 -9.44 -19.07 -8.46
C GLN A 37 -9.80 -17.60 -8.32
N TYR A 38 -9.41 -16.96 -7.22
CA TYR A 38 -9.66 -15.54 -7.04
C TYR A 38 -8.85 -14.71 -8.05
N GLU A 39 -7.59 -15.07 -8.27
CA GLU A 39 -6.73 -14.36 -9.21
C GLU A 39 -7.16 -14.54 -10.66
N SER A 40 -7.66 -15.72 -11.00
CA SER A 40 -8.15 -15.97 -12.36
C SER A 40 -9.54 -15.41 -12.63
N GLY A 41 -10.27 -15.06 -11.58
CA GLY A 41 -11.64 -14.57 -11.71
C GLY A 41 -12.69 -15.67 -11.73
N ASP A 42 -12.29 -16.93 -11.57
CA ASP A 42 -13.22 -18.05 -11.54
C ASP A 42 -14.08 -18.03 -10.28
N ARG A 43 -13.61 -17.38 -9.24
CA ARG A 43 -14.32 -17.31 -7.99
C ARG A 43 -14.10 -15.94 -7.36
N ILE A 44 -15.13 -15.44 -6.69
CA ILE A 44 -15.05 -14.14 -5.97
C ILE A 44 -14.94 -14.44 -4.48
N PRO A 45 -13.95 -13.87 -3.79
CA PRO A 45 -13.82 -14.05 -2.34
C PRO A 45 -15.03 -13.46 -1.61
N SER A 46 -15.34 -14.04 -0.46
CA SER A 46 -16.38 -13.50 0.40
C SER A 46 -15.97 -12.13 0.96
N ASP A 47 -16.93 -11.39 1.50
CA ASP A 47 -16.65 -10.08 2.08
C ASP A 47 -15.63 -10.17 3.21
N ASP A 48 -15.72 -11.19 4.05
CA ASP A 48 -14.77 -11.41 5.14
C ASP A 48 -13.35 -11.58 4.60
N ILE A 49 -13.19 -12.35 3.54
CA ILE A 49 -11.88 -12.59 2.93
C ILE A 49 -11.36 -11.31 2.27
N LYS A 50 -12.24 -10.58 1.60
CA LYS A 50 -11.84 -9.30 1.01
C LYS A 50 -11.33 -8.33 2.06
N LEU A 51 -12.00 -8.24 3.20
CA LEU A 51 -11.57 -7.37 4.31
C LEU A 51 -10.22 -7.81 4.87
N LYS A 52 -10.02 -9.11 5.02
CA LYS A 52 -8.72 -9.64 5.46
C LYS A 52 -7.63 -9.31 4.46
N MET A 53 -7.93 -9.40 3.17
CA MET A 53 -7.01 -9.02 2.12
C MET A 53 -6.64 -7.54 2.22
N CYS A 54 -7.62 -6.68 2.45
CA CYS A 54 -7.37 -5.25 2.58
C CYS A 54 -6.45 -4.95 3.76
N GLU A 55 -6.65 -5.61 4.88
CA GLU A 55 -5.77 -5.46 6.04
C GLU A 55 -4.35 -5.92 5.74
N LEU A 56 -4.22 -7.10 5.14
CA LEU A 56 -2.92 -7.67 4.81
C LEU A 56 -2.18 -6.84 3.77
N PHE A 57 -2.88 -6.40 2.73
CA PHE A 57 -2.31 -5.62 1.64
C PHE A 57 -2.16 -4.14 1.99
N ASN A 58 -2.79 -3.71 3.08
CA ASN A 58 -2.81 -2.30 3.48
C ASN A 58 -3.38 -1.42 2.36
N CYS A 59 -4.53 -1.81 1.86
CA CYS A 59 -5.23 -1.08 0.81
C CYS A 59 -6.72 -0.99 1.14
N SER A 60 -7.42 -0.08 0.46
CA SER A 60 -8.85 0.07 0.63
C SER A 60 -9.62 -1.00 -0.15
N LEU A 61 -10.84 -1.27 0.29
CA LEU A 61 -11.72 -2.20 -0.41
C LEU A 61 -12.07 -1.66 -1.81
N ASP A 62 -12.29 -0.36 -1.91
CA ASP A 62 -12.59 0.28 -3.20
C ASP A 62 -11.46 0.06 -4.20
N TYR A 63 -10.22 0.19 -3.74
CA TYR A 63 -9.07 -0.09 -4.60
C TYR A 63 -9.06 -1.55 -5.04
N LEU A 64 -9.23 -2.47 -4.09
CA LEU A 64 -9.19 -3.90 -4.39
C LEU A 64 -10.29 -4.29 -5.38
N MET A 65 -11.47 -3.71 -5.23
CA MET A 65 -12.62 -3.97 -6.10
C MET A 65 -12.56 -3.25 -7.45
N GLY A 66 -11.58 -2.39 -7.64
CA GLY A 66 -11.43 -1.64 -8.88
C GLY A 66 -12.27 -0.38 -8.99
N LYS A 67 -12.90 0.04 -7.89
CA LYS A 67 -13.71 1.27 -7.86
C LYS A 67 -12.88 2.53 -7.69
N SER A 68 -11.63 2.37 -7.27
CA SER A 68 -10.72 3.48 -7.04
C SER A 68 -9.32 3.08 -7.46
N ASP A 69 -8.56 4.03 -7.96
CA ASP A 69 -7.14 3.84 -8.25
C ASP A 69 -6.26 4.27 -7.07
N ILE A 70 -6.87 4.77 -6.03
CA ILE A 70 -6.17 5.19 -4.82
C ILE A 70 -6.06 3.99 -3.89
N ARG A 71 -4.85 3.50 -3.74
CA ARG A 71 -4.57 2.26 -3.01
C ARG A 71 -4.98 2.36 -1.54
N ASN A 72 -4.65 3.45 -0.89
CA ASN A 72 -5.01 3.64 0.51
C ASN A 72 -5.22 5.14 0.79
N PRO A 73 -6.47 5.62 0.71
CA PRO A 73 -6.74 7.04 0.89
C PRO A 73 -6.41 7.54 2.31
N GLU A 74 -6.40 6.66 3.31
CA GLU A 74 -6.09 7.04 4.68
C GLU A 74 -4.61 7.38 4.86
N ILE A 75 -3.74 6.73 4.10
CA ILE A 75 -2.29 7.00 4.14
C ILE A 75 -1.96 8.32 3.46
N GLN A 76 -2.89 8.85 2.66
CA GLN A 76 -2.70 10.13 1.99
C GLN A 76 -2.99 11.32 2.88
N GLU A 77 -3.11 11.12 4.17
CA GLU A 77 -3.14 12.23 5.09
C GLU A 77 -1.90 13.08 4.88
N ASP A 78 -2.09 14.36 4.94
CA ASP A 78 -1.04 15.33 4.68
C ASP A 78 -0.43 15.79 6.00
N PRO A 79 0.56 15.08 6.53
CA PRO A 79 1.13 15.39 7.84
C PRO A 79 1.86 16.73 7.87
N LEU A 80 2.21 17.25 6.70
CA LEU A 80 2.90 18.53 6.60
C LEU A 80 1.97 19.70 6.29
N GLY A 81 0.67 19.40 6.09
CA GLY A 81 -0.32 20.43 5.77
C GLY A 81 -0.18 21.00 4.37
N LEU A 82 0.42 20.24 3.45
CA LEU A 82 0.66 20.71 2.09
C LEU A 82 -0.62 20.93 1.31
N ALA A 83 -1.66 20.14 1.57
CA ALA A 83 -2.93 20.32 0.91
C ALA A 83 -3.59 21.67 1.26
N LYS A 84 -3.34 22.17 2.45
CA LYS A 84 -3.88 23.45 2.90
C LYS A 84 -3.30 24.63 2.14
N ILE A 85 -2.10 24.47 1.57
CA ILE A 85 -1.46 25.51 0.79
C ILE A 85 -1.61 25.29 -0.71
N GLY A 86 -2.57 24.42 -1.10
CA GLY A 86 -2.91 24.19 -2.49
C GLY A 86 -2.13 23.08 -3.19
N PHE A 87 -1.35 22.34 -2.44
CA PHE A 87 -0.61 21.21 -3.02
C PHE A 87 -1.53 20.03 -3.26
N SER A 88 -1.40 19.40 -4.43
CA SER A 88 -2.20 18.22 -4.80
C SER A 88 -1.32 16.99 -4.88
N MET A 89 -1.81 15.87 -4.36
CA MET A 89 -1.09 14.60 -4.46
C MET A 89 -0.93 14.14 -5.90
N LYS A 90 -1.79 14.59 -6.81
CA LYS A 90 -1.65 14.28 -8.23
C LYS A 90 -0.39 14.89 -8.83
N ASP A 91 0.01 16.03 -8.30
CA ASP A 91 1.19 16.75 -8.76
C ASP A 91 2.44 16.37 -7.99
N TYR A 92 2.30 15.49 -7.01
CA TYR A 92 3.42 15.07 -6.18
C TYR A 92 4.28 14.05 -6.89
N ASN A 93 5.55 14.37 -6.99
CA ASN A 93 6.57 13.44 -7.48
C ASN A 93 7.40 12.99 -6.29
N PRO A 94 7.42 11.68 -6.00
CA PRO A 94 8.21 11.22 -4.86
C PRO A 94 9.69 11.54 -5.08
N PRO A 95 10.43 11.90 -4.02
CA PRO A 95 11.84 12.22 -4.16
C PRO A 95 12.64 11.01 -4.63
N THR A 96 13.67 11.27 -5.42
CA THR A 96 14.62 10.22 -5.82
C THR A 96 15.43 9.80 -4.60
N ASP A 97 16.12 8.66 -4.72
CA ASP A 97 16.99 8.19 -3.64
C ASP A 97 18.03 9.24 -3.26
N LYS A 98 18.58 9.92 -4.25
CA LYS A 98 19.54 10.98 -4.03
C LYS A 98 18.92 12.14 -3.24
N GLN A 99 17.71 12.52 -3.58
CA GLN A 99 17.00 13.58 -2.87
C GLN A 99 16.68 13.19 -1.43
N ARG A 100 16.33 11.91 -1.22
CA ARG A 100 16.07 11.41 0.12
C ARG A 100 17.32 11.44 0.98
N GLU A 101 18.46 11.10 0.42
CA GLU A 101 19.74 11.17 1.12
C GLU A 101 20.07 12.61 1.54
N GLN A 102 19.85 13.56 0.65
CA GLN A 102 20.07 14.96 0.94
C GLN A 102 19.17 15.47 2.08
N LEU A 103 17.89 15.06 2.05
CA LEU A 103 16.96 15.43 3.11
C LEU A 103 17.36 14.82 4.45
N ALA A 104 17.82 13.57 4.42
CA ALA A 104 18.26 12.90 5.64
C ALA A 104 19.47 13.59 6.26
N GLU A 105 20.39 14.06 5.42
CA GLU A 105 21.57 14.79 5.92
C GLU A 105 21.18 16.12 6.53
N LEU A 106 20.24 16.84 5.91
CA LEU A 106 19.77 18.10 6.48
C LEU A 106 19.13 17.88 7.84
N ILE A 107 18.35 16.84 7.98
CA ILE A 107 17.73 16.51 9.27
C ILE A 107 18.79 16.18 10.31
N LYS A 108 19.82 15.43 9.92
CA LYS A 108 20.91 15.07 10.83
C LYS A 108 21.66 16.31 11.32
N VAL A 109 21.90 17.26 10.43
CA VAL A 109 22.58 18.50 10.79
C VAL A 109 21.76 19.29 11.80
N VAL A 110 20.46 19.43 11.57
CA VAL A 110 19.58 20.15 12.49
C VAL A 110 19.55 19.48 13.87
N LEU A 111 19.44 18.17 13.91
CA LEU A 111 19.41 17.42 15.17
C LEU A 111 20.76 17.51 15.89
N ARG A 112 21.84 17.53 15.15
CA ARG A 112 23.18 17.64 15.72
C ARG A 112 23.38 19.00 16.36
N ASP A 113 22.91 20.06 15.74
CA ASP A 113 23.00 21.41 16.29
C ASP A 113 22.16 21.53 17.55
N ASN A 114 20.98 20.94 17.59
CA ASN A 114 20.14 20.93 18.78
C ASN A 114 20.80 20.22 19.95
N LYS A 115 21.51 19.12 19.68
CA LYS A 115 22.25 18.42 20.74
C LYS A 115 23.39 19.27 21.30
N LYS A 116 24.04 20.07 20.49
CA LYS A 116 25.11 20.97 20.95
C LYS A 116 24.56 22.05 21.84
N GLU A 117 23.35 22.52 21.54
CA GLU A 117 22.72 23.59 22.33
C GLU A 117 22.26 23.09 23.70
N ASP A 118 22.00 21.79 23.82
CA ASP A 118 21.52 21.18 25.06
C ASP A 118 22.62 20.98 26.09
N LYS A 119 23.82 21.39 25.81
CA LYS A 119 24.90 21.39 26.79
C LYS A 119 24.90 22.70 27.58
#